data_901d670b129aabb30beecee483a2b83c
#
_entry.id   901d670b129aabb30beecee483a2b83c
#
_cell.length_a   1.000
_cell.length_b   1.000
_cell.length_c   1.000
_cell.angle_alpha   90.00
_cell.angle_beta   90.00
_cell.angle_gamma   90.00
#
_symmetry.space_group_name_H-M   'P 1'
#
loop_
_entity.id
_entity.type
_entity.pdbx_description
1 polymer ?
#
loop_
_entity_poly.entity_id
_entity_poly.type
_entity_poly.pdbx_seq_one_letter_code
_entity_poly.pdbx_strand_id
1 'polypeptide(L)'
;MSDSDLQKIARTLFDHALAECSIEQAFERKLRVVTDAEGSHLLVEGCASITLDRLRQVRIVAVGKASAAMLQSLLARLPLAPSCELQGVLIAPERPTNLPATMQYFCGGHPVPNEASFAAARAALAMLHSLNEACADEILCFFLISGGASAMMELPLDPAISLNDAIAFHRALIHSGASIVEMNCLRKHFSAVKGGRLALAAGRAQRLSLLVSDVPPQHLDALGSGPTLADSSTVADCRETLARYGLMEQFPASVQRFFASPDLPETPKPEQLESLYQYCNAATSCHSERSEESPHFVRSATLYPTSENAPNARVCKLVDSDEMAEAARRYAESLGFHAVIDNTCDDWSYNAAADYLLARLRELRREHPRVCL
;
A
#
# COMPACT_ATOMS: atom_id res chain seq x y z
N MET A 1 32.80 20.64 16.40
CA MET A 1 32.69 19.59 15.37
C MET A 1 33.02 20.22 14.02
N SER A 2 33.85 19.58 13.22
CA SER A 2 34.09 20.01 11.84
C SER A 2 32.93 19.64 10.92
N ASP A 3 32.84 20.31 9.76
CA ASP A 3 31.81 19.95 8.75
C ASP A 3 31.94 18.48 8.31
N SER A 4 33.17 17.95 8.23
CA SER A 4 33.43 16.54 7.93
C SER A 4 32.85 15.60 8.98
N ASP A 5 32.88 15.99 10.27
CA ASP A 5 32.32 15.18 11.36
C ASP A 5 30.79 15.18 11.29
N LEU A 6 30.17 16.33 10.99
CA LEU A 6 28.74 16.45 10.82
C LEU A 6 28.23 15.62 9.64
N GLN A 7 28.94 15.62 8.51
CA GLN A 7 28.58 14.80 7.35
C GLN A 7 28.66 13.31 7.66
N LYS A 8 29.67 12.87 8.40
CA LYS A 8 29.80 11.47 8.83
C LYS A 8 28.64 11.08 9.75
N ILE A 9 28.31 11.92 10.72
CA ILE A 9 27.20 11.68 11.65
C ILE A 9 25.87 11.60 10.87
N ALA A 10 25.61 12.55 9.96
CA ALA A 10 24.39 12.54 9.15
C ALA A 10 24.26 11.25 8.31
N ARG A 11 25.38 10.81 7.70
CA ARG A 11 25.38 9.53 6.96
C ARG A 11 25.12 8.34 7.88
N THR A 12 25.76 8.29 9.06
CA THR A 12 25.55 7.20 10.02
C THR A 12 24.12 7.18 10.54
N LEU A 13 23.50 8.35 10.77
CA LEU A 13 22.08 8.47 11.14
C LEU A 13 21.19 7.87 10.06
N PHE A 14 21.41 8.24 8.79
CA PHE A 14 20.66 7.76 7.68
C PHE A 14 20.80 6.24 7.48
N ASP A 15 22.04 5.74 7.50
CA ASP A 15 22.34 4.30 7.37
C ASP A 15 21.70 3.48 8.49
N HIS A 16 21.69 4.02 9.72
CA HIS A 16 21.04 3.39 10.87
C HIS A 16 19.52 3.33 10.69
N ALA A 17 18.89 4.44 10.32
CA ALA A 17 17.45 4.49 10.10
C ALA A 17 17.03 3.55 8.97
N LEU A 18 17.78 3.49 7.86
CA LEU A 18 17.54 2.54 6.77
C LEU A 18 17.65 1.09 7.21
N ALA A 19 18.65 0.75 8.02
CA ALA A 19 18.84 -0.61 8.52
C ALA A 19 17.70 -1.03 9.45
N GLU A 20 17.31 -0.16 10.40
CA GLU A 20 16.21 -0.41 11.33
C GLU A 20 14.85 -0.51 10.62
N CYS A 21 14.63 0.30 9.58
CA CYS A 21 13.42 0.31 8.76
C CYS A 21 13.53 -0.60 7.52
N SER A 22 14.51 -1.52 7.49
CA SER A 22 14.56 -2.50 6.40
C SER A 22 13.29 -3.36 6.35
N ILE A 23 12.93 -3.81 5.15
CA ILE A 23 11.74 -4.65 4.93
C ILE A 23 11.79 -5.89 5.82
N GLU A 24 12.95 -6.53 5.91
CA GLU A 24 13.14 -7.73 6.73
C GLU A 24 12.85 -7.47 8.20
N GLN A 25 13.40 -6.38 8.77
CA GLN A 25 13.17 -5.97 10.16
C GLN A 25 11.70 -5.60 10.40
N ALA A 26 11.07 -4.92 9.45
CA ALA A 26 9.64 -4.59 9.53
C ALA A 26 8.75 -5.83 9.57
N PHE A 27 9.04 -6.81 8.72
CA PHE A 27 8.32 -8.10 8.76
C PHE A 27 8.54 -8.84 10.09
N GLU A 28 9.76 -8.83 10.62
CA GLU A 28 10.08 -9.48 11.89
C GLU A 28 9.34 -8.85 13.07
N ARG A 29 9.25 -7.53 13.11
CA ARG A 29 8.52 -6.81 14.16
C ARG A 29 7.02 -6.97 14.05
N LYS A 30 6.46 -6.84 12.85
CA LYS A 30 5.00 -6.66 12.62
C LYS A 30 4.26 -7.94 12.26
N LEU A 31 4.95 -8.98 11.80
CA LEU A 31 4.36 -10.28 11.46
C LEU A 31 5.03 -11.39 12.27
N ARG A 32 4.25 -12.03 13.15
CA ARG A 32 4.72 -13.16 13.94
C ARG A 32 3.80 -14.36 13.77
N VAL A 33 4.37 -15.54 13.64
CA VAL A 33 3.63 -16.79 13.71
C VAL A 33 3.74 -17.34 15.12
N VAL A 34 2.61 -17.62 15.71
CA VAL A 34 2.49 -18.24 17.05
C VAL A 34 1.74 -19.54 16.91
N THR A 35 2.23 -20.59 17.55
CA THR A 35 1.55 -21.89 17.61
C THR A 35 1.16 -22.18 19.04
N ASP A 36 -0.11 -22.48 19.27
CA ASP A 36 -0.69 -22.83 20.56
C ASP A 36 -1.57 -24.08 20.46
N ALA A 37 -2.41 -24.34 21.48
CA ALA A 37 -3.30 -25.49 21.50
C ALA A 37 -4.41 -25.42 20.43
N GLU A 38 -4.71 -24.24 19.90
CA GLU A 38 -5.75 -24.00 18.89
C GLU A 38 -5.17 -24.03 17.45
N GLY A 39 -3.84 -24.07 17.30
CA GLY A 39 -3.16 -24.16 16.02
C GLY A 39 -2.13 -23.07 15.79
N SER A 40 -1.78 -22.89 14.52
CA SER A 40 -0.83 -21.87 14.07
C SER A 40 -1.54 -20.60 13.62
N HIS A 41 -1.15 -19.46 14.17
CA HIS A 41 -1.76 -18.16 13.92
C HIS A 41 -0.74 -17.16 13.41
N LEU A 42 -1.09 -16.44 12.36
CA LEU A 42 -0.34 -15.26 11.92
C LEU A 42 -0.87 -14.04 12.70
N LEU A 43 -0.03 -13.51 13.57
CA LEU A 43 -0.28 -12.25 14.26
C LEU A 43 0.28 -11.11 13.44
N VAL A 44 -0.54 -10.10 13.17
CA VAL A 44 -0.16 -8.89 12.46
C VAL A 44 -0.37 -7.70 13.38
N GLU A 45 0.65 -6.88 13.57
CA GLU A 45 0.57 -5.71 14.45
C GLU A 45 -0.61 -4.81 14.10
N GLY A 46 -1.43 -4.46 15.10
CA GLY A 46 -2.62 -3.65 14.93
C GLY A 46 -3.81 -4.34 14.21
N CYS A 47 -3.68 -5.64 13.92
CA CYS A 47 -4.72 -6.42 13.25
C CYS A 47 -5.10 -7.66 14.06
N ALA A 48 -6.30 -8.23 13.80
CA ALA A 48 -6.68 -9.51 14.35
C ALA A 48 -5.80 -10.65 13.78
N SER A 49 -5.66 -11.73 14.53
CA SER A 49 -4.92 -12.93 14.11
C SER A 49 -5.60 -13.64 12.92
N ILE A 50 -4.80 -14.37 12.14
CA ILE A 50 -5.26 -15.22 11.05
C ILE A 50 -4.85 -16.66 11.36
N THR A 51 -5.82 -17.58 11.41
CA THR A 51 -5.55 -19.00 11.61
C THR A 51 -4.99 -19.62 10.32
N LEU A 52 -3.77 -20.15 10.39
CA LEU A 52 -3.06 -20.68 9.22
C LEU A 52 -3.45 -22.11 8.89
N ASP A 53 -3.76 -22.94 9.88
CA ASP A 53 -4.00 -24.37 9.70
C ASP A 53 -5.26 -24.69 8.89
N ARG A 54 -6.20 -23.73 8.80
CA ARG A 54 -7.42 -23.86 8.01
C ARG A 54 -7.23 -23.47 6.55
N LEU A 55 -6.11 -22.83 6.22
CA LEU A 55 -5.89 -22.33 4.88
C LEU A 55 -5.66 -23.47 3.88
N ARG A 56 -6.44 -23.45 2.81
CA ARG A 56 -6.31 -24.32 1.65
C ARG A 56 -5.68 -23.61 0.48
N GLN A 57 -5.86 -22.31 0.43
CA GLN A 57 -5.35 -21.48 -0.67
C GLN A 57 -4.75 -20.18 -0.15
N VAL A 58 -3.57 -19.87 -0.65
CA VAL A 58 -2.94 -18.56 -0.47
C VAL A 58 -2.71 -17.94 -1.85
N ARG A 59 -3.16 -16.70 -2.00
CA ARG A 59 -2.96 -15.91 -3.22
C ARG A 59 -2.15 -14.68 -2.88
N ILE A 60 -1.15 -14.35 -3.69
CA ILE A 60 -0.27 -13.22 -3.46
C ILE A 60 -0.24 -12.33 -4.69
N VAL A 61 -0.57 -11.06 -4.51
CA VAL A 61 -0.30 -10.00 -5.50
C VAL A 61 0.73 -9.06 -4.89
N ALA A 62 1.94 -9.09 -5.43
CA ALA A 62 3.06 -8.27 -4.98
C ALA A 62 3.44 -7.27 -6.08
N VAL A 63 3.34 -5.96 -5.81
CA VAL A 63 3.57 -4.92 -6.82
C VAL A 63 4.32 -3.72 -6.26
N GLY A 64 5.27 -3.21 -7.04
CA GLY A 64 6.05 -2.02 -6.73
C GLY A 64 7.54 -2.29 -6.61
N LYS A 65 8.31 -1.23 -6.35
CA LYS A 65 9.79 -1.29 -6.35
C LYS A 65 10.35 -2.22 -5.27
N ALA A 66 9.67 -2.33 -4.12
CA ALA A 66 10.09 -3.15 -2.99
C ALA A 66 9.38 -4.53 -2.95
N SER A 67 8.47 -4.82 -3.87
CA SER A 67 7.60 -6.01 -3.86
C SER A 67 8.35 -7.34 -3.82
N ALA A 68 9.52 -7.42 -4.47
CA ALA A 68 10.35 -8.63 -4.47
C ALA A 68 10.91 -8.93 -3.06
N ALA A 69 11.44 -7.91 -2.37
CA ALA A 69 11.93 -8.05 -0.99
C ALA A 69 10.79 -8.35 -0.01
N MET A 70 9.64 -7.71 -0.19
CA MET A 70 8.44 -7.99 0.62
C MET A 70 7.98 -9.44 0.45
N LEU A 71 7.93 -9.93 -0.79
CA LEU A 71 7.56 -11.32 -1.08
C LEU A 71 8.53 -12.31 -0.43
N GLN A 72 9.82 -12.09 -0.56
CA GLN A 72 10.85 -12.94 0.07
C GLN A 72 10.70 -12.97 1.58
N SER A 73 10.52 -11.80 2.22
CA SER A 73 10.34 -11.68 3.66
C SER A 73 9.06 -12.35 4.15
N LEU A 74 7.96 -12.25 3.39
CA LEU A 74 6.71 -12.94 3.70
C LEU A 74 6.89 -14.46 3.62
N LEU A 75 7.40 -14.97 2.51
CA LEU A 75 7.53 -16.41 2.27
C LEU A 75 8.48 -17.08 3.27
N ALA A 76 9.52 -16.38 3.72
CA ALA A 76 10.45 -16.88 4.73
C ALA A 76 9.79 -17.09 6.12
N ARG A 77 8.66 -16.41 6.38
CA ARG A 77 7.98 -16.42 7.68
C ARG A 77 6.62 -17.13 7.68
N LEU A 78 6.12 -17.54 6.53
CA LEU A 78 4.79 -18.12 6.40
C LEU A 78 4.88 -19.66 6.32
N PRO A 79 4.60 -20.38 7.43
CA PRO A 79 4.64 -21.85 7.46
C PRO A 79 3.34 -22.40 6.85
N LEU A 80 3.30 -22.53 5.52
CA LEU A 80 2.15 -23.12 4.84
C LEU A 80 2.21 -24.64 4.90
N ALA A 81 1.07 -25.29 5.16
CA ALA A 81 0.95 -26.72 5.05
C ALA A 81 1.26 -27.17 3.60
N PRO A 82 1.87 -28.37 3.38
CA PRO A 82 2.14 -28.87 2.05
C PRO A 82 0.89 -29.02 1.16
N SER A 83 -0.28 -29.16 1.78
CA SER A 83 -1.58 -29.24 1.11
C SER A 83 -2.15 -27.86 0.74
N CYS A 84 -1.57 -26.76 1.22
CA CYS A 84 -2.03 -25.41 0.92
C CYS A 84 -1.50 -24.98 -0.44
N GLU A 85 -2.43 -24.64 -1.34
CA GLU A 85 -2.09 -24.16 -2.67
C GLU A 85 -1.62 -22.71 -2.63
N LEU A 86 -0.37 -22.47 -3.02
CA LEU A 86 0.20 -21.14 -3.16
C LEU A 86 0.25 -20.74 -4.65
N GLN A 87 -0.37 -19.63 -5.00
CA GLN A 87 -0.24 -18.98 -6.30
C GLN A 87 -0.06 -17.49 -6.14
N GLY A 88 0.58 -16.84 -7.12
CA GLY A 88 0.71 -15.40 -7.06
C GLY A 88 1.27 -14.74 -8.30
N VAL A 89 1.24 -13.42 -8.26
CA VAL A 89 1.78 -12.51 -9.28
C VAL A 89 2.76 -11.56 -8.60
N LEU A 90 4.00 -11.55 -9.08
CA LEU A 90 5.03 -10.59 -8.66
C LEU A 90 5.27 -9.59 -9.79
N ILE A 91 5.10 -8.31 -9.50
CA ILE A 91 5.38 -7.21 -10.40
C ILE A 91 6.48 -6.36 -9.77
N ALA A 92 7.70 -6.53 -10.24
CA ALA A 92 8.90 -5.92 -9.69
C ALA A 92 9.86 -5.49 -10.80
N PRO A 93 10.80 -4.55 -10.54
CA PRO A 93 11.81 -4.14 -11.52
C PRO A 93 12.71 -5.30 -11.96
N GLU A 94 13.03 -6.19 -11.01
CA GLU A 94 13.92 -7.33 -11.24
C GLU A 94 13.30 -8.64 -10.75
N ARG A 95 13.60 -9.73 -11.45
CA ARG A 95 13.15 -11.07 -11.08
C ARG A 95 14.06 -11.65 -9.99
N PRO A 96 13.52 -12.02 -8.82
CA PRO A 96 14.31 -12.73 -7.80
C PRO A 96 14.80 -14.09 -8.31
N THR A 97 16.00 -14.47 -7.89
CA THR A 97 16.59 -15.79 -8.26
C THR A 97 15.78 -16.97 -7.69
N ASN A 98 15.18 -16.80 -6.50
CA ASN A 98 14.46 -17.83 -5.76
C ASN A 98 12.93 -17.62 -5.81
N LEU A 99 12.39 -17.23 -6.97
CA LEU A 99 10.94 -17.10 -7.12
C LEU A 99 10.29 -18.50 -7.22
N PRO A 100 9.29 -18.81 -6.37
CA PRO A 100 8.56 -20.08 -6.47
C PRO A 100 7.94 -20.29 -7.86
N ALA A 101 7.91 -21.54 -8.34
CA ALA A 101 7.34 -21.87 -9.66
C ALA A 101 5.84 -21.54 -9.78
N THR A 102 5.14 -21.43 -8.65
CA THR A 102 3.73 -21.04 -8.56
C THR A 102 3.48 -19.55 -8.68
N MET A 103 4.55 -18.75 -8.75
CA MET A 103 4.49 -17.30 -8.89
C MET A 103 4.81 -16.89 -10.35
N GLN A 104 3.93 -16.07 -10.93
CA GLN A 104 4.19 -15.43 -12.22
C GLN A 104 4.95 -14.11 -12.00
N TYR A 105 5.96 -13.84 -12.81
CA TYR A 105 6.74 -12.62 -12.74
C TYR A 105 6.50 -11.72 -13.95
N PHE A 106 6.35 -10.42 -13.67
CA PHE A 106 6.21 -9.36 -14.68
C PHE A 106 7.13 -8.17 -14.36
N CYS A 107 7.85 -7.66 -15.35
CA CYS A 107 8.62 -6.42 -15.25
C CYS A 107 7.74 -5.25 -15.70
N GLY A 108 6.87 -4.78 -14.79
CA GLY A 108 5.95 -3.66 -15.05
C GLY A 108 6.69 -2.33 -15.28
N GLY A 109 6.11 -1.48 -16.14
CA GLY A 109 6.69 -0.18 -16.47
C GLY A 109 6.58 0.85 -15.35
N HIS A 110 7.56 1.74 -15.27
CA HIS A 110 7.55 2.89 -14.36
C HIS A 110 8.41 4.03 -14.96
N PRO A 111 7.95 5.30 -15.00
CA PRO A 111 6.74 5.87 -14.39
C PRO A 111 5.45 5.72 -15.22
N VAL A 112 5.52 5.11 -16.40
CA VAL A 112 4.34 4.80 -17.24
C VAL A 112 4.22 3.30 -17.47
N PRO A 113 2.98 2.79 -17.68
CA PRO A 113 2.75 1.36 -17.88
C PRO A 113 3.40 0.86 -19.19
N ASN A 114 3.65 -0.45 -19.24
CA ASN A 114 4.10 -1.18 -20.43
C ASN A 114 3.22 -2.43 -20.66
N GLU A 115 3.54 -3.25 -21.65
CA GLU A 115 2.80 -4.49 -21.93
C GLU A 115 2.79 -5.45 -20.74
N ALA A 116 3.89 -5.54 -19.99
CA ALA A 116 3.96 -6.38 -18.81
C ALA A 116 3.07 -5.84 -17.68
N SER A 117 2.85 -4.52 -17.57
CA SER A 117 1.92 -3.92 -16.61
C SER A 117 0.48 -4.38 -16.88
N PHE A 118 0.06 -4.42 -18.15
CA PHE A 118 -1.26 -4.89 -18.57
C PHE A 118 -1.41 -6.40 -18.37
N ALA A 119 -0.39 -7.17 -18.75
CA ALA A 119 -0.37 -8.63 -18.56
C ALA A 119 -0.44 -9.01 -17.08
N ALA A 120 0.30 -8.30 -16.22
CA ALA A 120 0.29 -8.50 -14.78
C ALA A 120 -1.09 -8.24 -14.16
N ALA A 121 -1.74 -7.13 -14.55
CA ALA A 121 -3.07 -6.79 -14.06
C ALA A 121 -4.12 -7.85 -14.47
N ARG A 122 -4.06 -8.34 -15.74
CA ARG A 122 -4.94 -9.43 -16.18
C ARG A 122 -4.67 -10.73 -15.42
N ALA A 123 -3.41 -11.09 -15.20
CA ALA A 123 -3.04 -12.28 -14.44
C ALA A 123 -3.53 -12.21 -12.99
N ALA A 124 -3.35 -11.06 -12.33
CA ALA A 124 -3.83 -10.83 -10.97
C ALA A 124 -5.37 -10.95 -10.88
N LEU A 125 -6.10 -10.27 -11.76
CA LEU A 125 -7.56 -10.33 -11.80
C LEU A 125 -8.07 -11.75 -12.12
N ALA A 126 -7.48 -12.44 -13.09
CA ALA A 126 -7.86 -13.82 -13.44
C ALA A 126 -7.65 -14.77 -12.25
N MET A 127 -6.53 -14.66 -11.55
CA MET A 127 -6.24 -15.45 -10.34
C MET A 127 -7.26 -15.17 -9.24
N LEU A 128 -7.59 -13.88 -8.98
CA LEU A 128 -8.54 -13.52 -7.93
C LEU A 128 -9.98 -13.92 -8.28
N HIS A 129 -10.41 -13.73 -9.52
CA HIS A 129 -11.74 -14.14 -9.98
C HIS A 129 -11.94 -15.66 -10.03
N SER A 130 -10.88 -16.45 -10.00
CA SER A 130 -10.96 -17.93 -9.94
C SER A 130 -11.21 -18.48 -8.53
N LEU A 131 -11.27 -17.62 -7.51
CA LEU A 131 -11.47 -18.06 -6.13
C LEU A 131 -12.88 -18.59 -5.91
N ASN A 132 -12.97 -19.69 -5.16
CA ASN A 132 -14.25 -20.29 -4.80
C ASN A 132 -14.82 -19.60 -3.55
N GLU A 133 -15.84 -18.79 -3.72
CA GLU A 133 -16.50 -18.06 -2.62
C GLU A 133 -17.11 -18.96 -1.52
N ALA A 134 -17.40 -20.21 -1.83
CA ALA A 134 -17.95 -21.15 -0.84
C ALA A 134 -16.93 -21.53 0.26
N CYS A 135 -15.63 -21.35 -0.01
CA CYS A 135 -14.52 -21.67 0.91
C CYS A 135 -13.75 -20.41 1.31
N ALA A 136 -14.40 -19.26 1.42
CA ALA A 136 -13.76 -17.97 1.63
C ALA A 136 -12.85 -17.92 2.88
N ASP A 137 -13.25 -18.60 3.97
CA ASP A 137 -12.48 -18.65 5.22
C ASP A 137 -11.20 -19.52 5.13
N GLU A 138 -11.11 -20.37 4.10
CA GLU A 138 -9.94 -21.19 3.81
C GLU A 138 -8.98 -20.54 2.82
N ILE A 139 -9.29 -19.31 2.37
CA ILE A 139 -8.53 -18.55 1.38
C ILE A 139 -7.97 -17.28 2.00
N LEU A 140 -6.66 -17.07 1.84
CA LEU A 140 -5.99 -15.83 2.24
C LEU A 140 -5.32 -15.16 1.05
N CYS A 141 -5.70 -13.92 0.79
CA CYS A 141 -5.08 -13.08 -0.23
C CYS A 141 -4.13 -12.06 0.42
N PHE A 142 -2.86 -12.13 0.10
CA PHE A 142 -1.88 -11.12 0.45
C PHE A 142 -1.73 -10.12 -0.69
N PHE A 143 -1.75 -8.83 -0.34
CA PHE A 143 -1.43 -7.74 -1.25
C PHE A 143 -0.20 -6.99 -0.72
N LEU A 144 0.94 -7.16 -1.38
CA LEU A 144 2.20 -6.53 -1.03
C LEU A 144 2.39 -5.32 -1.95
N ILE A 145 2.21 -4.12 -1.44
CA ILE A 145 2.15 -2.90 -2.25
C ILE A 145 3.24 -1.92 -1.79
N SER A 146 3.99 -1.40 -2.75
CA SER A 146 5.01 -0.39 -2.49
C SER A 146 5.05 0.69 -3.59
N GLY A 147 5.87 1.71 -3.42
CA GLY A 147 6.03 2.80 -4.38
C GLY A 147 6.27 2.30 -5.82
N GLY A 148 5.68 2.99 -6.79
CA GLY A 148 5.71 2.64 -8.21
C GLY A 148 4.59 1.72 -8.69
N ALA A 149 3.81 1.11 -7.78
CA ALA A 149 2.75 0.14 -8.11
C ALA A 149 1.72 0.67 -9.11
N SER A 150 1.39 1.97 -9.07
CA SER A 150 0.37 2.59 -9.93
C SER A 150 0.63 2.42 -11.43
N ALA A 151 1.89 2.52 -11.88
CA ALA A 151 2.27 2.32 -13.27
C ALA A 151 2.63 0.86 -13.57
N MET A 152 3.26 0.18 -12.62
CA MET A 152 3.74 -1.18 -12.78
C MET A 152 2.59 -2.21 -12.93
N MET A 153 1.39 -1.91 -12.41
CA MET A 153 0.18 -2.70 -12.61
C MET A 153 -0.96 -1.80 -13.05
N GLU A 154 -1.34 -1.89 -14.32
CA GLU A 154 -2.39 -1.08 -14.94
C GLU A 154 -3.23 -1.91 -15.91
N LEU A 155 -4.52 -1.67 -15.90
CA LEU A 155 -5.45 -2.16 -16.91
C LEU A 155 -6.64 -1.20 -17.01
N PRO A 156 -6.88 -0.54 -18.16
CA PRO A 156 -8.06 0.30 -18.32
C PRO A 156 -9.36 -0.50 -18.14
N LEU A 157 -10.38 0.14 -17.55
CA LEU A 157 -11.72 -0.45 -17.44
C LEU A 157 -12.35 -0.71 -18.81
N ASP A 158 -12.13 0.20 -19.78
CA ASP A 158 -12.59 0.01 -21.14
C ASP A 158 -11.54 -0.74 -21.95
N PRO A 159 -11.83 -1.97 -22.41
CA PRO A 159 -10.90 -2.77 -23.21
C PRO A 159 -10.57 -2.16 -24.58
N ALA A 160 -11.34 -1.16 -25.04
CA ALA A 160 -11.05 -0.42 -26.28
C ALA A 160 -9.88 0.57 -26.12
N ILE A 161 -9.43 0.85 -24.90
CA ILE A 161 -8.27 1.71 -24.65
C ILE A 161 -7.01 0.90 -24.83
N SER A 162 -6.21 1.28 -25.84
CA SER A 162 -4.94 0.64 -26.11
C SER A 162 -3.86 0.97 -25.07
N LEU A 163 -2.78 0.17 -25.04
CA LEU A 163 -1.60 0.48 -24.20
C LEU A 163 -1.02 1.87 -24.54
N ASN A 164 -0.95 2.23 -25.81
CA ASN A 164 -0.43 3.54 -26.23
C ASN A 164 -1.33 4.67 -25.72
N ASP A 165 -2.63 4.50 -25.74
CA ASP A 165 -3.58 5.49 -25.20
C ASP A 165 -3.47 5.60 -23.68
N ALA A 166 -3.29 4.48 -22.97
CA ALA A 166 -3.05 4.50 -21.53
C ALA A 166 -1.71 5.17 -21.17
N ILE A 167 -0.65 4.94 -21.94
CA ILE A 167 0.65 5.65 -21.79
C ILE A 167 0.45 7.16 -21.99
N ALA A 168 -0.28 7.56 -23.02
CA ALA A 168 -0.56 8.96 -23.30
C ALA A 168 -1.38 9.61 -22.17
N PHE A 169 -2.39 8.91 -21.66
CA PHE A 169 -3.17 9.33 -20.48
C PHE A 169 -2.28 9.56 -19.26
N HIS A 170 -1.44 8.60 -18.89
CA HIS A 170 -0.56 8.74 -17.74
C HIS A 170 0.46 9.87 -17.90
N ARG A 171 1.00 10.07 -19.12
CA ARG A 171 1.90 11.19 -19.42
C ARG A 171 1.19 12.53 -19.29
N ALA A 172 -0.01 12.66 -19.84
CA ALA A 172 -0.79 13.89 -19.73
C ALA A 172 -1.07 14.23 -18.24
N LEU A 173 -1.40 13.25 -17.40
CA LEU A 173 -1.58 13.47 -15.98
C LEU A 173 -0.31 13.96 -15.27
N ILE A 174 0.84 13.37 -15.56
CA ILE A 174 2.12 13.76 -14.94
C ILE A 174 2.48 15.22 -15.29
N HIS A 175 2.11 15.69 -16.50
CA HIS A 175 2.40 17.04 -16.96
C HIS A 175 1.26 18.04 -16.73
N SER A 176 0.15 17.63 -16.11
CA SER A 176 -1.06 18.44 -15.96
C SER A 176 -0.94 19.60 -14.98
N GLY A 177 0.00 19.51 -14.02
CA GLY A 177 0.04 20.41 -12.86
C GLY A 177 -1.01 20.11 -11.78
N ALA A 178 -1.82 19.06 -11.96
CA ALA A 178 -2.76 18.59 -10.95
C ALA A 178 -2.01 18.01 -9.73
N SER A 179 -2.60 18.14 -8.55
CA SER A 179 -2.08 17.52 -7.34
C SER A 179 -2.11 15.99 -7.45
N ILE A 180 -1.31 15.32 -6.60
CA ILE A 180 -1.30 13.84 -6.58
C ILE A 180 -2.69 13.25 -6.23
N VAL A 181 -3.48 13.92 -5.43
CA VAL A 181 -4.84 13.52 -5.07
C VAL A 181 -5.75 13.57 -6.29
N GLU A 182 -5.72 14.67 -7.05
CA GLU A 182 -6.51 14.86 -8.27
C GLU A 182 -6.08 13.88 -9.38
N MET A 183 -4.76 13.69 -9.57
CA MET A 183 -4.27 12.69 -10.51
C MET A 183 -4.74 11.27 -10.12
N ASN A 184 -4.72 10.93 -8.85
CA ASN A 184 -5.15 9.61 -8.39
C ASN A 184 -6.67 9.43 -8.48
N CYS A 185 -7.47 10.47 -8.31
CA CYS A 185 -8.91 10.42 -8.60
C CYS A 185 -9.15 9.90 -10.04
N LEU A 186 -8.48 10.50 -11.03
CA LEU A 186 -8.60 10.08 -12.43
C LEU A 186 -8.06 8.65 -12.67
N ARG A 187 -6.91 8.31 -12.09
CA ARG A 187 -6.29 6.98 -12.22
C ARG A 187 -7.17 5.88 -11.64
N LYS A 188 -7.82 6.13 -10.50
CA LYS A 188 -8.69 5.17 -9.82
C LYS A 188 -9.96 4.90 -10.64
N HIS A 189 -10.57 5.94 -11.23
CA HIS A 189 -11.75 5.77 -12.08
C HIS A 189 -11.42 5.15 -13.44
N PHE A 190 -10.21 5.32 -13.94
CA PHE A 190 -9.74 4.78 -15.20
C PHE A 190 -9.42 3.27 -15.16
N SER A 191 -8.94 2.77 -14.02
CA SER A 191 -8.26 1.47 -13.90
C SER A 191 -9.15 0.36 -13.35
N ALA A 192 -9.03 -0.83 -13.88
CA ALA A 192 -9.69 -2.05 -13.38
C ALA A 192 -9.03 -2.63 -12.10
N VAL A 193 -7.88 -2.12 -11.67
CA VAL A 193 -7.12 -2.66 -10.53
C VAL A 193 -6.85 -1.66 -9.42
N LYS A 194 -7.30 -0.40 -9.57
CA LYS A 194 -7.08 0.68 -8.59
C LYS A 194 -8.37 1.03 -7.84
N GLY A 195 -8.25 1.94 -6.84
CA GLY A 195 -9.40 2.43 -6.08
C GLY A 195 -10.24 1.32 -5.46
N GLY A 196 -9.62 0.34 -4.81
CA GLY A 196 -10.30 -0.78 -4.15
C GLY A 196 -10.69 -1.95 -5.05
N ARG A 197 -10.58 -1.82 -6.39
CA ARG A 197 -11.04 -2.88 -7.31
C ARG A 197 -10.29 -4.19 -7.18
N LEU A 198 -9.00 -4.15 -6.82
CA LEU A 198 -8.24 -5.38 -6.59
C LEU A 198 -8.71 -6.13 -5.33
N ALA A 199 -9.06 -5.40 -4.27
CA ALA A 199 -9.69 -5.98 -3.09
C ALA A 199 -11.07 -6.55 -3.40
N LEU A 200 -11.86 -5.85 -4.22
CA LEU A 200 -13.18 -6.32 -4.66
C LEU A 200 -13.07 -7.62 -5.48
N ALA A 201 -12.05 -7.74 -6.34
CA ALA A 201 -11.81 -8.95 -7.14
C ALA A 201 -11.47 -10.19 -6.30
N ALA A 202 -10.96 -10.02 -5.08
CA ALA A 202 -10.74 -11.12 -4.13
C ALA A 202 -12.04 -11.65 -3.48
N GLY A 203 -13.18 -11.02 -3.76
CA GLY A 203 -14.48 -11.44 -3.24
C GLY A 203 -14.50 -11.53 -1.71
N ARG A 204 -15.03 -12.63 -1.18
CA ARG A 204 -15.18 -12.90 0.25
C ARG A 204 -13.94 -13.47 0.93
N ALA A 205 -12.86 -13.74 0.20
CA ALA A 205 -11.62 -14.28 0.77
C ALA A 205 -11.04 -13.34 1.85
N GLN A 206 -10.35 -13.93 2.83
CA GLN A 206 -9.58 -13.14 3.80
C GLN A 206 -8.50 -12.33 3.06
N ARG A 207 -8.28 -11.08 3.47
CA ARG A 207 -7.34 -10.17 2.81
C ARG A 207 -6.41 -9.53 3.82
N LEU A 208 -5.13 -9.50 3.47
CA LEU A 208 -4.12 -8.75 4.21
C LEU A 208 -3.29 -7.92 3.24
N SER A 209 -3.44 -6.59 3.34
CA SER A 209 -2.63 -5.63 2.61
C SER A 209 -1.44 -5.20 3.46
N LEU A 210 -0.24 -5.46 2.97
CA LEU A 210 1.02 -5.07 3.59
C LEU A 210 1.64 -3.95 2.74
N LEU A 211 1.86 -2.80 3.34
CA LEU A 211 2.21 -1.58 2.62
C LEU A 211 3.59 -1.08 3.04
N VAL A 212 4.44 -0.79 2.06
CA VAL A 212 5.66 0.01 2.22
C VAL A 212 5.39 1.35 1.56
N SER A 213 5.18 2.37 2.37
CA SER A 213 4.62 3.65 1.94
C SER A 213 5.64 4.77 1.98
N ASP A 214 5.71 5.52 0.89
CA ASP A 214 6.43 6.79 0.75
C ASP A 214 5.48 7.99 0.72
N VAL A 215 4.18 7.76 1.01
CA VAL A 215 3.18 8.82 1.07
C VAL A 215 2.75 9.08 2.52
N PRO A 216 2.32 10.32 2.85
CA PRO A 216 1.84 10.64 4.19
C PRO A 216 0.70 9.73 4.65
N PRO A 217 0.61 9.39 5.96
CA PRO A 217 -0.37 8.43 6.48
C PRO A 217 -1.83 8.79 6.17
N GLN A 218 -2.15 10.08 6.07
CA GLN A 218 -3.49 10.58 5.73
C GLN A 218 -3.90 10.32 4.26
N HIS A 219 -2.94 10.00 3.40
CA HIS A 219 -3.15 9.75 1.96
C HIS A 219 -2.73 8.34 1.54
N LEU A 220 -2.87 7.37 2.43
CA LEU A 220 -2.44 5.99 2.17
C LEU A 220 -3.11 5.38 0.92
N ASP A 221 -4.30 5.86 0.57
CA ASP A 221 -5.02 5.52 -0.66
C ASP A 221 -4.36 6.07 -1.94
N ALA A 222 -3.35 6.94 -1.81
CA ALA A 222 -2.50 7.36 -2.93
C ALA A 222 -1.44 6.32 -3.30
N LEU A 223 -1.03 5.46 -2.36
CA LEU A 223 -0.03 4.40 -2.63
C LEU A 223 -0.55 3.44 -3.69
N GLY A 224 0.16 3.38 -4.82
CA GLY A 224 -0.27 2.58 -5.97
C GLY A 224 -1.66 2.96 -6.53
N SER A 225 -2.20 4.14 -6.17
CA SER A 225 -3.58 4.56 -6.40
C SER A 225 -4.61 3.64 -5.71
N GLY A 226 -4.29 3.14 -4.52
CA GLY A 226 -5.18 2.43 -3.61
C GLY A 226 -5.79 1.14 -4.17
N PRO A 227 -5.03 0.15 -4.65
CA PRO A 227 -5.62 -1.04 -5.26
C PRO A 227 -6.56 -1.82 -4.32
N THR A 228 -6.27 -1.78 -3.02
CA THR A 228 -6.99 -2.52 -1.99
C THR A 228 -7.71 -1.64 -0.97
N LEU A 229 -7.69 -0.33 -1.17
CA LEU A 229 -8.33 0.64 -0.30
C LEU A 229 -9.55 1.25 -0.98
N ALA A 230 -10.61 1.45 -0.22
CA ALA A 230 -11.81 2.15 -0.69
C ALA A 230 -11.46 3.57 -1.13
N ASP A 231 -12.15 4.06 -2.13
CA ASP A 231 -11.95 5.40 -2.68
C ASP A 231 -13.07 6.35 -2.27
N SER A 232 -12.71 7.46 -1.65
CA SER A 232 -13.66 8.53 -1.32
C SER A 232 -13.98 9.44 -2.49
N SER A 233 -13.13 9.48 -3.54
CA SER A 233 -13.36 10.34 -4.70
C SER A 233 -14.51 9.83 -5.58
N THR A 234 -15.18 10.73 -6.28
CA THR A 234 -16.39 10.46 -7.07
C THR A 234 -16.17 10.75 -8.55
N VAL A 235 -17.08 10.28 -9.40
CA VAL A 235 -17.15 10.67 -10.82
C VAL A 235 -17.32 12.19 -10.97
N ALA A 236 -17.98 12.86 -10.01
CA ALA A 236 -18.09 14.31 -10.02
C ALA A 236 -16.73 14.99 -9.82
N ASP A 237 -15.91 14.50 -8.89
CA ASP A 237 -14.54 14.98 -8.66
C ASP A 237 -13.65 14.75 -9.90
N CYS A 238 -13.82 13.62 -10.60
CA CYS A 238 -13.14 13.37 -11.87
C CYS A 238 -13.49 14.43 -12.90
N ARG A 239 -14.80 14.74 -13.09
CA ARG A 239 -15.25 15.73 -14.06
C ARG A 239 -14.77 17.13 -13.73
N GLU A 240 -14.75 17.48 -12.44
CA GLU A 240 -14.23 18.76 -11.98
C GLU A 240 -12.72 18.87 -12.29
N THR A 241 -11.94 17.84 -11.96
CA THR A 241 -10.49 17.80 -12.24
C THR A 241 -10.21 17.90 -13.74
N LEU A 242 -10.94 17.15 -14.58
CA LEU A 242 -10.80 17.20 -16.03
C LEU A 242 -11.07 18.61 -16.58
N ALA A 243 -12.10 19.29 -16.08
CA ALA A 243 -12.46 20.64 -16.49
C ALA A 243 -11.43 21.67 -16.01
N ARG A 244 -11.00 21.59 -14.75
CA ARG A 244 -10.04 22.53 -14.14
C ARG A 244 -8.72 22.59 -14.88
N TYR A 245 -8.19 21.45 -15.32
CA TYR A 245 -6.89 21.35 -15.99
C TYR A 245 -6.97 21.22 -17.53
N GLY A 246 -8.18 21.27 -18.10
CA GLY A 246 -8.38 21.13 -19.56
C GLY A 246 -7.84 19.81 -20.11
N LEU A 247 -7.95 18.73 -19.35
CA LEU A 247 -7.29 17.45 -19.66
C LEU A 247 -7.96 16.69 -20.79
N MET A 248 -9.27 16.89 -21.01
CA MET A 248 -9.99 16.18 -22.06
C MET A 248 -9.38 16.38 -23.44
N GLU A 249 -8.91 17.58 -23.76
CA GLU A 249 -8.31 17.88 -25.05
C GLU A 249 -6.91 17.27 -25.23
N GLN A 250 -6.26 16.91 -24.12
CA GLN A 250 -4.91 16.33 -24.10
C GLN A 250 -4.94 14.80 -24.20
N PHE A 251 -6.09 14.18 -23.98
CA PHE A 251 -6.22 12.73 -23.99
C PHE A 251 -6.47 12.16 -25.37
N PRO A 252 -6.04 10.91 -25.65
CA PRO A 252 -6.45 10.18 -26.84
C PRO A 252 -7.97 10.04 -26.95
N ALA A 253 -8.48 9.91 -28.16
CA ALA A 253 -9.93 9.84 -28.43
C ALA A 253 -10.64 8.70 -27.70
N SER A 254 -9.99 7.55 -27.47
CA SER A 254 -10.53 6.44 -26.68
C SER A 254 -10.73 6.82 -25.21
N VAL A 255 -9.75 7.51 -24.61
CA VAL A 255 -9.80 7.99 -23.23
C VAL A 255 -10.82 9.13 -23.08
N GLN A 256 -10.89 10.03 -24.07
CA GLN A 256 -11.93 11.08 -24.10
C GLN A 256 -13.33 10.47 -24.06
N ARG A 257 -13.62 9.48 -24.94
CA ARG A 257 -14.91 8.77 -24.95
C ARG A 257 -15.21 8.10 -23.62
N PHE A 258 -14.23 7.47 -23.01
CA PHE A 258 -14.36 6.82 -21.70
C PHE A 258 -14.82 7.82 -20.63
N PHE A 259 -14.11 8.93 -20.44
CA PHE A 259 -14.45 9.93 -19.42
C PHE A 259 -15.69 10.77 -19.75
N ALA A 260 -16.06 10.89 -21.04
CA ALA A 260 -17.28 11.57 -21.47
C ALA A 260 -18.54 10.70 -21.30
N SER A 261 -18.38 9.41 -20.98
CA SER A 261 -19.53 8.51 -20.78
C SER A 261 -20.43 8.99 -19.64
N PRO A 262 -21.76 9.05 -19.84
CA PRO A 262 -22.68 9.31 -18.73
C PRO A 262 -22.65 8.20 -17.68
N ASP A 263 -22.32 6.97 -18.09
CA ASP A 263 -22.26 5.76 -17.27
C ASP A 263 -20.84 5.47 -16.77
N LEU A 264 -20.02 6.52 -16.59
CA LEU A 264 -18.68 6.35 -16.00
C LEU A 264 -18.81 5.69 -14.62
N PRO A 265 -18.21 4.51 -14.39
CA PRO A 265 -18.42 3.76 -13.15
C PRO A 265 -17.71 4.43 -11.97
N GLU A 266 -18.42 4.49 -10.84
CA GLU A 266 -17.81 4.85 -9.56
C GLU A 266 -16.77 3.82 -9.13
N THR A 267 -15.82 4.28 -8.31
CA THR A 267 -14.89 3.40 -7.61
C THR A 267 -15.57 2.70 -6.44
N PRO A 268 -15.11 1.51 -6.00
CA PRO A 268 -15.58 0.87 -4.79
C PRO A 268 -15.53 1.79 -3.56
N LYS A 269 -16.68 1.96 -2.91
CA LYS A 269 -16.84 2.77 -1.71
C LYS A 269 -16.65 1.92 -0.44
N PRO A 270 -16.42 2.55 0.74
CA PRO A 270 -16.25 1.83 1.99
C PRO A 270 -17.34 0.80 2.25
N GLU A 271 -18.61 1.17 2.03
CA GLU A 271 -19.76 0.31 2.28
C GLU A 271 -19.78 -0.95 1.40
N GLN A 272 -19.26 -0.86 0.18
CA GLN A 272 -19.14 -2.00 -0.73
C GLN A 272 -18.06 -2.98 -0.29
N LEU A 273 -16.92 -2.46 0.21
CA LEU A 273 -15.85 -3.28 0.74
C LEU A 273 -16.22 -3.85 2.11
N GLU A 274 -16.91 -3.11 2.97
CA GLU A 274 -17.41 -3.57 4.27
C GLU A 274 -18.51 -4.64 4.12
N SER A 275 -19.40 -4.51 3.14
CA SER A 275 -20.48 -5.49 2.92
C SER A 275 -19.94 -6.88 2.58
N LEU A 276 -18.77 -6.97 1.95
CA LEU A 276 -18.08 -8.24 1.74
C LEU A 276 -17.59 -8.87 3.06
N TYR A 277 -17.48 -8.09 4.15
CA TYR A 277 -17.05 -8.55 5.48
C TYR A 277 -18.24 -9.00 6.35
N GLN A 278 -19.35 -8.25 6.35
CA GLN A 278 -20.52 -8.54 7.16
C GLN A 278 -21.16 -9.88 6.80
N TYR A 279 -21.11 -10.27 5.53
CA TYR A 279 -21.68 -11.55 5.07
C TYR A 279 -20.93 -12.78 5.63
N CYS A 280 -19.62 -12.67 5.86
CA CYS A 280 -18.83 -13.75 6.47
C CYS A 280 -19.10 -13.92 7.96
N ASN A 281 -19.43 -12.84 8.68
CA ASN A 281 -19.75 -12.87 10.10
C ASN A 281 -21.10 -13.54 10.42
N ALA A 282 -22.08 -13.42 9.52
CA ALA A 282 -23.39 -14.05 9.71
C ALA A 282 -23.34 -15.60 9.66
N ALA A 283 -22.33 -16.17 8.99
CA ALA A 283 -22.14 -17.62 8.90
C ALA A 283 -21.37 -18.21 10.11
N THR A 284 -20.61 -17.37 10.84
CA THR A 284 -19.79 -17.80 12.00
C THR A 284 -20.45 -17.53 13.36
N SER A 285 -21.65 -16.97 13.44
CA SER A 285 -22.35 -16.69 14.71
C SER A 285 -22.97 -17.93 15.39
N CYS A 286 -22.66 -19.14 14.92
CA CYS A 286 -22.93 -20.37 15.65
C CYS A 286 -21.67 -20.83 16.37
N HIS A 287 -21.57 -20.48 17.66
CA HIS A 287 -20.59 -20.91 18.69
C HIS A 287 -19.37 -20.00 18.90
N SER A 288 -19.46 -19.12 19.86
CA SER A 288 -18.76 -19.17 21.15
C SER A 288 -18.93 -17.87 21.93
N GLU A 289 -19.58 -18.00 23.08
CA GLU A 289 -19.52 -17.04 24.18
C GLU A 289 -18.21 -17.21 24.96
N ARG A 290 -17.68 -16.05 25.40
CA ARG A 290 -16.77 -15.82 26.54
C ARG A 290 -15.27 -16.05 26.35
N SER A 291 -14.49 -14.97 26.50
CA SER A 291 -13.84 -14.60 27.78
C SER A 291 -13.13 -13.26 27.66
N GLU A 292 -13.30 -12.45 28.70
CA GLU A 292 -12.68 -11.15 28.93
C GLU A 292 -11.21 -11.28 29.35
N GLU A 293 -10.50 -10.15 29.19
CA GLU A 293 -9.20 -9.75 29.75
C GLU A 293 -7.95 -9.95 28.92
N SER A 294 -7.47 -8.83 28.40
CA SER A 294 -6.03 -8.59 28.20
C SER A 294 -5.67 -7.10 28.05
N PRO A 295 -4.46 -6.71 28.42
CA PRO A 295 -4.14 -5.39 28.93
C PRO A 295 -3.82 -4.34 27.86
N HIS A 296 -4.02 -3.10 28.28
CA HIS A 296 -3.74 -1.81 27.66
C HIS A 296 -2.57 -1.74 26.68
N PHE A 297 -2.88 -1.47 25.41
CA PHE A 297 -1.96 -0.89 24.45
C PHE A 297 -2.46 0.50 24.03
N VAL A 298 -1.56 1.47 24.04
CA VAL A 298 -1.83 2.88 23.70
C VAL A 298 -2.23 2.98 22.23
N ARG A 299 -3.44 3.47 21.96
CA ARG A 299 -3.98 3.72 20.63
C ARG A 299 -3.27 4.92 19.99
N SER A 300 -2.53 4.69 18.92
CA SER A 300 -2.26 5.71 17.91
C SER A 300 -3.50 5.87 17.04
N ALA A 301 -4.03 7.08 16.94
CA ALA A 301 -5.26 7.37 16.19
C ALA A 301 -5.02 7.17 14.69
N THR A 302 -5.51 6.08 14.14
CA THR A 302 -5.54 5.80 12.71
C THR A 302 -6.82 6.40 12.11
N LEU A 303 -6.68 7.21 11.07
CA LEU A 303 -7.76 7.88 10.31
C LEU A 303 -8.64 6.93 9.49
N TYR A 304 -8.36 5.64 9.47
CA TYR A 304 -9.24 4.62 8.91
C TYR A 304 -9.91 3.91 10.08
N PRO A 305 -11.25 3.85 10.14
CA PRO A 305 -11.91 3.07 11.15
C PRO A 305 -11.50 1.62 10.97
N THR A 306 -10.61 1.14 11.82
CA THR A 306 -10.53 -0.27 12.12
C THR A 306 -11.82 -0.55 12.88
N SER A 307 -12.91 -0.84 12.14
CA SER A 307 -14.08 -1.36 12.80
C SER A 307 -13.61 -2.67 13.43
N GLU A 308 -13.68 -2.77 14.75
CA GLU A 308 -13.41 -3.98 15.52
C GLU A 308 -14.25 -5.18 15.02
N ASN A 309 -15.14 -4.93 14.04
CA ASN A 309 -16.12 -5.84 13.46
C ASN A 309 -15.86 -6.24 12.00
N ALA A 310 -14.70 -5.94 11.39
CA ALA A 310 -14.40 -6.35 10.01
C ALA A 310 -13.28 -7.40 9.97
N PRO A 311 -13.57 -8.69 10.25
CA PRO A 311 -12.55 -9.71 10.47
C PRO A 311 -11.75 -10.09 9.21
N ASN A 312 -12.20 -9.75 8.01
CA ASN A 312 -11.64 -10.30 6.77
C ASN A 312 -10.80 -9.36 5.93
N ALA A 313 -10.67 -8.06 6.25
CA ALA A 313 -9.69 -7.19 5.59
C ALA A 313 -8.85 -6.45 6.59
N ARG A 314 -7.59 -6.57 6.38
CA ARG A 314 -6.57 -6.01 7.25
C ARG A 314 -5.59 -5.23 6.40
N VAL A 315 -5.21 -4.04 6.88
CA VAL A 315 -4.18 -3.22 6.26
C VAL A 315 -3.10 -2.95 7.30
N CYS A 316 -1.88 -3.34 7.01
CA CYS A 316 -0.73 -3.09 7.86
C CYS A 316 0.32 -2.28 7.10
N LYS A 317 0.71 -1.14 7.64
CA LYS A 317 1.89 -0.42 7.18
C LYS A 317 3.13 -1.10 7.73
N LEU A 318 3.97 -1.63 6.85
CA LEU A 318 5.23 -2.27 7.24
C LEU A 318 6.30 -1.23 7.54
N VAL A 319 6.46 -0.27 6.64
CA VAL A 319 7.40 0.84 6.76
C VAL A 319 6.77 2.08 6.17
N ASP A 320 6.94 3.20 6.85
CA ASP A 320 6.58 4.53 6.34
C ASP A 320 7.65 5.58 6.70
N SER A 321 7.47 6.81 6.22
CA SER A 321 8.38 7.92 6.48
C SER A 321 8.45 8.29 7.95
N ASP A 322 7.34 8.16 8.70
CA ASP A 322 7.30 8.50 10.12
C ASP A 322 8.14 7.52 10.95
N GLU A 323 8.09 6.21 10.65
CA GLU A 323 8.94 5.22 11.30
C GLU A 323 10.42 5.47 11.04
N MET A 324 10.77 5.86 9.80
CA MET A 324 12.14 6.17 9.44
C MET A 324 12.65 7.44 10.12
N ALA A 325 11.83 8.48 10.20
CA ALA A 325 12.15 9.71 10.93
C ALA A 325 12.31 9.44 12.43
N GLU A 326 11.43 8.61 13.01
CA GLU A 326 11.50 8.23 14.41
C GLU A 326 12.76 7.37 14.75
N ALA A 327 13.16 6.47 13.86
CA ALA A 327 14.40 5.71 14.00
C ALA A 327 15.63 6.65 13.96
N ALA A 328 15.63 7.61 13.03
CA ALA A 328 16.67 8.63 12.94
C ALA A 328 16.72 9.51 14.22
N ARG A 329 15.55 9.94 14.72
CA ARG A 329 15.44 10.73 15.95
C ARG A 329 16.04 10.01 17.15
N ARG A 330 15.63 8.76 17.42
CA ARG A 330 16.17 7.97 18.54
C ARG A 330 17.68 7.81 18.46
N TYR A 331 18.19 7.55 17.27
CA TYR A 331 19.64 7.40 17.09
C TYR A 331 20.38 8.73 17.29
N ALA A 332 19.85 9.85 16.79
CA ALA A 332 20.43 11.18 17.03
C ALA A 332 20.48 11.53 18.52
N GLU A 333 19.43 11.22 19.27
CA GLU A 333 19.39 11.40 20.73
C GLU A 333 20.45 10.55 21.45
N SER A 334 20.68 9.30 21.01
CA SER A 334 21.71 8.43 21.55
C SER A 334 23.13 9.01 21.34
N LEU A 335 23.31 9.83 20.31
CA LEU A 335 24.55 10.56 20.04
C LEU A 335 24.62 11.92 20.75
N GLY A 336 23.65 12.25 21.60
CA GLY A 336 23.58 13.49 22.39
C GLY A 336 23.12 14.71 21.59
N PHE A 337 22.31 14.53 20.54
CA PHE A 337 21.62 15.59 19.85
C PHE A 337 20.25 15.83 20.48
N HIS A 338 19.79 17.08 20.50
CA HIS A 338 18.38 17.38 20.64
C HIS A 338 17.74 17.16 19.26
N ALA A 339 16.95 16.09 19.11
CA ALA A 339 16.39 15.70 17.83
C ALA A 339 14.89 16.05 17.77
N VAL A 340 14.47 16.67 16.67
CA VAL A 340 13.10 17.09 16.40
C VAL A 340 12.67 16.59 15.04
N ILE A 341 11.49 15.98 14.97
CA ILE A 341 10.79 15.69 13.71
C ILE A 341 9.81 16.84 13.47
N ASP A 342 9.90 17.45 12.30
CA ASP A 342 9.03 18.58 11.93
C ASP A 342 8.48 18.33 10.50
N ASN A 343 7.22 17.88 10.43
CA ASN A 343 6.51 17.57 9.19
C ASN A 343 5.63 18.75 8.71
N THR A 344 5.83 19.95 9.27
CA THR A 344 4.99 21.13 8.98
C THR A 344 5.02 21.53 7.51
N CYS A 345 6.15 21.26 6.82
CA CYS A 345 6.36 21.73 5.46
C CYS A 345 6.34 20.61 4.39
N ASP A 346 5.82 19.43 4.73
CA ASP A 346 5.81 18.27 3.83
C ASP A 346 5.08 18.52 2.49
N ASP A 347 4.04 19.37 2.51
CA ASP A 347 3.25 19.73 1.34
C ASP A 347 3.67 21.06 0.68
N TRP A 348 4.76 21.68 1.15
CA TRP A 348 5.18 23.00 0.67
C TRP A 348 6.02 22.89 -0.61
N SER A 349 6.15 24.01 -1.32
CA SER A 349 7.15 24.10 -2.40
C SER A 349 8.56 23.89 -1.82
N TYR A 350 9.44 23.29 -2.59
CA TYR A 350 10.80 22.95 -2.18
C TYR A 350 11.58 24.12 -1.55
N ASN A 351 11.47 25.33 -2.15
CA ASN A 351 12.14 26.51 -1.64
C ASN A 351 11.54 27.00 -0.31
N ALA A 352 10.22 27.02 -0.21
CA ALA A 352 9.53 27.44 1.03
C ALA A 352 9.82 26.48 2.18
N ALA A 353 9.83 25.17 1.93
CA ALA A 353 10.19 24.15 2.90
C ALA A 353 11.65 24.32 3.38
N ALA A 354 12.58 24.53 2.47
CA ALA A 354 13.99 24.74 2.82
C ALA A 354 14.19 26.01 3.70
N ASP A 355 13.55 27.11 3.35
CA ASP A 355 13.65 28.35 4.13
C ASP A 355 13.06 28.18 5.53
N TYR A 356 11.92 27.49 5.64
CA TYR A 356 11.29 27.18 6.93
C TYR A 356 12.19 26.30 7.80
N LEU A 357 12.66 25.17 7.29
CA LEU A 357 13.51 24.23 8.05
C LEU A 357 14.82 24.87 8.50
N LEU A 358 15.45 25.73 7.66
CA LEU A 358 16.64 26.46 8.05
C LEU A 358 16.35 27.50 9.16
N ALA A 359 15.21 28.18 9.10
CA ALA A 359 14.79 29.11 10.15
C ALA A 359 14.55 28.37 11.47
N ARG A 360 13.83 27.23 11.40
CA ARG A 360 13.52 26.36 12.54
C ARG A 360 14.80 25.80 13.18
N LEU A 361 15.74 25.32 12.38
CA LEU A 361 17.03 24.85 12.87
C LEU A 361 17.82 25.94 13.60
N ARG A 362 17.83 27.18 13.09
CA ARG A 362 18.49 28.33 13.75
C ARG A 362 17.85 28.68 15.08
N GLU A 363 16.54 28.59 15.19
CA GLU A 363 15.79 28.81 16.43
C GLU A 363 16.18 27.76 17.48
N LEU A 364 16.08 26.48 17.16
CA LEU A 364 16.43 25.36 18.04
C LEU A 364 17.90 25.43 18.54
N ARG A 365 18.80 25.88 17.68
CA ARG A 365 20.24 26.04 18.04
C ARG A 365 20.51 27.14 19.03
N ARG A 366 19.57 28.05 19.31
CA ARG A 366 19.73 29.05 20.40
C ARG A 366 19.62 28.41 21.77
N GLU A 367 18.84 27.39 21.92
CA GLU A 367 18.57 26.69 23.18
C GLU A 367 19.41 25.42 23.33
N HIS A 368 19.72 24.77 22.20
CA HIS A 368 20.44 23.50 22.18
C HIS A 368 21.70 23.59 21.30
N PRO A 369 22.90 23.35 21.83
CA PRO A 369 24.14 23.47 21.05
C PRO A 369 24.30 22.38 19.99
N ARG A 370 23.60 21.26 20.14
CA ARG A 370 23.60 20.12 19.22
C ARG A 370 22.15 19.78 18.85
N VAL A 371 21.76 20.08 17.63
CA VAL A 371 20.39 19.85 17.12
C VAL A 371 20.45 19.00 15.88
N CYS A 372 19.48 18.10 15.75
CA CYS A 372 19.11 17.36 14.55
C CYS A 372 17.63 17.66 14.21
N LEU A 373 17.35 18.17 13.04
CA LEU A 373 16.03 18.47 12.52
C LEU A 373 15.85 17.69 11.22
#